data_3bf140929fe95dd8596a34405141db81
#
_entry.id   3bf140929fe95dd8596a34405141db81
#
_cell.length_a   1.000
_cell.length_b   1.000
_cell.length_c   1.000
_cell.angle_alpha   90.00
_cell.angle_beta   90.00
_cell.angle_gamma   90.00
#
_symmetry.space_group_name_H-M   'P 1'
#
loop_
_entity.id
_entity.type
_entity.pdbx_description
1 polymer ?
#
loop_
_entity_poly.entity_id
_entity_poly.type
_entity_poly.pdbx_seq_one_letter_code
_entity_poly.pdbx_strand_id
1 'polypeptide(L)'
;MNDLSLVAQVSLFHNKRAFDQLVCKYQSPLRRFFMNLTLGDAQLCDDLAQETFIKAYTHITSFRGGAAFSTWLFRIGYRVFFDYKRSLKLTDDIATVSSKSLYQGGSTSGLASPHSTSSDPSLSIDLYRAMQILKEEERTCITLQVIEGFPIDKIATITGLPAGTVKSHLSRGKKQLAEYLKKNGYGKS
;
A
#
# COMPACT_ATOMS: atom_id res chain seq x y z
N MET A 1 -24.13 -4.20 -5.53
CA MET A 1 -23.78 -5.12 -6.64
C MET A 1 -22.57 -5.93 -6.23
N ASN A 2 -22.50 -7.22 -6.59
CA ASN A 2 -21.35 -8.09 -6.26
C ASN A 2 -20.18 -7.77 -7.21
N ASP A 3 -18.94 -7.76 -6.70
CA ASP A 3 -17.73 -7.47 -7.48
C ASP A 3 -17.60 -8.38 -8.73
N LEU A 4 -17.96 -9.67 -8.60
CA LEU A 4 -17.92 -10.61 -9.70
C LEU A 4 -18.84 -10.19 -10.86
N SER A 5 -20.04 -9.66 -10.55
CA SER A 5 -20.96 -9.15 -11.56
C SER A 5 -20.40 -7.91 -12.27
N LEU A 6 -19.76 -7.00 -11.52
CA LEU A 6 -19.11 -5.82 -12.09
C LEU A 6 -17.93 -6.22 -12.99
N VAL A 7 -17.08 -7.11 -12.50
CA VAL A 7 -15.95 -7.63 -13.30
C VAL A 7 -16.43 -8.30 -14.58
N ALA A 8 -17.48 -9.13 -14.53
CA ALA A 8 -18.04 -9.76 -15.72
C ALA A 8 -18.54 -8.73 -16.74
N GLN A 9 -19.21 -7.65 -16.28
CA GLN A 9 -19.65 -6.58 -17.17
C GLN A 9 -18.48 -5.83 -17.81
N VAL A 10 -17.40 -5.58 -17.07
CA VAL A 10 -16.20 -4.94 -17.64
C VAL A 10 -15.51 -5.87 -18.62
N SER A 11 -15.33 -7.13 -18.24
CA SER A 11 -14.58 -8.12 -19.01
C SER A 11 -15.25 -8.51 -20.33
N LEU A 12 -16.58 -8.69 -20.31
CA LEU A 12 -17.35 -9.15 -21.48
C LEU A 12 -17.87 -8.00 -22.35
N PHE A 13 -18.27 -6.90 -21.75
CA PHE A 13 -18.98 -5.81 -22.44
C PHE A 13 -18.19 -4.49 -22.44
N HIS A 14 -16.96 -4.47 -21.92
CA HIS A 14 -16.16 -3.26 -21.79
C HIS A 14 -16.91 -2.10 -21.11
N ASN A 15 -17.80 -2.43 -20.14
CA ASN A 15 -18.66 -1.48 -19.47
C ASN A 15 -17.84 -0.60 -18.51
N LYS A 16 -17.48 0.61 -18.96
CA LYS A 16 -16.71 1.59 -18.16
C LYS A 16 -17.42 1.95 -16.86
N ARG A 17 -18.76 2.11 -16.87
CA ARG A 17 -19.53 2.43 -15.66
C ARG A 17 -19.45 1.36 -14.59
N ALA A 18 -19.34 0.09 -14.99
CA ALA A 18 -19.14 -1.01 -14.05
C ALA A 18 -17.73 -0.95 -13.43
N PHE A 19 -16.71 -0.54 -14.20
CA PHE A 19 -15.37 -0.33 -13.66
C PHE A 19 -15.33 0.87 -12.73
N ASP A 20 -15.99 1.98 -13.06
CA ASP A 20 -16.09 3.16 -12.19
C ASP A 20 -16.68 2.80 -10.81
N GLN A 21 -17.65 1.90 -10.74
CA GLN A 21 -18.18 1.41 -9.47
C GLN A 21 -17.13 0.63 -8.66
N LEU A 22 -16.28 -0.16 -9.33
CA LEU A 22 -15.15 -0.83 -8.64
C LEU A 22 -14.13 0.19 -8.15
N VAL A 23 -13.80 1.21 -8.96
CA VAL A 23 -12.91 2.31 -8.55
C VAL A 23 -13.49 3.02 -7.33
N CYS A 24 -14.75 3.46 -7.38
CA CYS A 24 -15.41 4.12 -6.25
C CYS A 24 -15.38 3.29 -4.96
N LYS A 25 -15.55 1.97 -5.08
CA LYS A 25 -15.53 1.06 -3.94
C LYS A 25 -14.12 0.88 -3.35
N TYR A 26 -13.11 0.80 -4.18
CA TYR A 26 -11.76 0.41 -3.76
C TYR A 26 -10.75 1.55 -3.69
N GLN A 27 -11.05 2.75 -4.21
CA GLN A 27 -10.12 3.89 -4.18
C GLN A 27 -9.68 4.26 -2.76
N SER A 28 -10.61 4.34 -1.81
CA SER A 28 -10.29 4.72 -0.43
C SER A 28 -9.45 3.66 0.31
N PRO A 29 -9.80 2.35 0.30
CA PRO A 29 -8.93 1.31 0.85
C PRO A 29 -7.55 1.26 0.18
N LEU A 30 -7.48 1.35 -1.14
CA LEU A 30 -6.21 1.30 -1.86
C LEU A 30 -5.33 2.52 -1.56
N ARG A 31 -5.93 3.72 -1.51
CA ARG A 31 -5.24 4.95 -1.12
C ARG A 31 -4.70 4.84 0.30
N ARG A 32 -5.50 4.35 1.26
CA ARG A 32 -5.05 4.13 2.64
C ARG A 32 -3.90 3.13 2.72
N PHE A 33 -3.94 2.06 1.93
CA PHE A 33 -2.84 1.10 1.81
C PHE A 33 -1.54 1.80 1.37
N PHE A 34 -1.58 2.56 0.29
CA PHE A 34 -0.39 3.28 -0.19
C PHE A 34 0.07 4.37 0.77
N MET A 35 -0.83 5.13 1.40
CA MET A 35 -0.46 6.13 2.40
C MET A 35 0.38 5.55 3.54
N ASN A 36 0.07 4.33 3.97
CA ASN A 36 0.87 3.64 4.99
C ASN A 36 2.22 3.13 4.45
N LEU A 37 2.28 2.71 3.18
CA LEU A 37 3.53 2.25 2.57
C LEU A 37 4.48 3.40 2.22
N THR A 38 3.93 4.52 1.77
CA THR A 38 4.68 5.74 1.40
C THR A 38 4.94 6.67 2.59
N LEU A 39 4.48 6.29 3.80
CA LEU A 39 4.63 7.07 5.03
C LEU A 39 4.02 8.48 4.93
N GLY A 40 2.90 8.61 4.25
CA GLY A 40 2.13 9.85 4.14
C GLY A 40 2.44 10.68 2.89
N ASP A 41 3.26 10.20 1.96
CA ASP A 41 3.46 10.88 0.68
C ASP A 41 2.20 10.76 -0.17
N ALA A 42 1.39 11.82 -0.15
CA ALA A 42 0.09 11.84 -0.78
C ALA A 42 0.17 11.81 -2.32
N GLN A 43 1.15 12.50 -2.89
CA GLN A 43 1.31 12.55 -4.35
C GLN A 43 1.73 11.18 -4.89
N LEU A 44 2.75 10.57 -4.32
CA LEU A 44 3.18 9.23 -4.68
C LEU A 44 2.06 8.20 -4.46
N CYS A 45 1.28 8.35 -3.39
CA CYS A 45 0.13 7.51 -3.11
C CYS A 45 -0.92 7.57 -4.24
N ASP A 46 -1.24 8.77 -4.71
CA ASP A 46 -2.23 8.98 -5.77
C ASP A 46 -1.72 8.42 -7.11
N ASP A 47 -0.44 8.61 -7.43
CA ASP A 47 0.19 8.04 -8.63
C ASP A 47 0.18 6.51 -8.61
N LEU A 48 0.56 5.88 -7.51
CA LEU A 48 0.54 4.42 -7.36
C LEU A 48 -0.88 3.85 -7.41
N ALA A 49 -1.86 4.55 -6.83
CA ALA A 49 -3.25 4.14 -6.88
C ALA A 49 -3.79 4.22 -8.31
N GLN A 50 -3.51 5.29 -9.03
CA GLN A 50 -3.89 5.46 -10.44
C GLN A 50 -3.26 4.36 -11.31
N GLU A 51 -1.97 4.13 -11.18
CA GLU A 51 -1.28 3.05 -11.92
C GLU A 51 -1.89 1.68 -11.62
N THR A 52 -2.23 1.43 -10.36
CA THR A 52 -2.89 0.18 -9.96
C THR A 52 -4.23 -0.01 -10.65
N PHE A 53 -5.08 1.02 -10.72
CA PHE A 53 -6.36 0.94 -11.40
C PHE A 53 -6.21 0.81 -12.92
N ILE A 54 -5.22 1.48 -13.53
CA ILE A 54 -4.90 1.31 -14.96
C ILE A 54 -4.51 -0.14 -15.23
N LYS A 55 -3.59 -0.71 -14.44
CA LYS A 55 -3.20 -2.12 -14.57
C LYS A 55 -4.36 -3.08 -14.29
N ALA A 56 -5.22 -2.77 -13.32
CA ALA A 56 -6.41 -3.57 -13.05
C ALA A 56 -7.40 -3.55 -14.24
N TYR A 57 -7.63 -2.40 -14.84
CA TYR A 57 -8.50 -2.29 -16.01
C TYR A 57 -7.96 -3.05 -17.22
N THR A 58 -6.67 -2.87 -17.54
CA THR A 58 -6.03 -3.52 -18.69
C THR A 58 -5.93 -5.04 -18.54
N HIS A 59 -5.85 -5.53 -17.30
CA HIS A 59 -5.72 -6.98 -17.02
C HIS A 59 -6.99 -7.60 -16.44
N ILE A 60 -8.14 -6.92 -16.52
CA ILE A 60 -9.40 -7.37 -15.88
C ILE A 60 -9.83 -8.76 -16.37
N THR A 61 -9.55 -9.10 -17.63
CA THR A 61 -9.85 -10.40 -18.24
C THR A 61 -9.03 -11.54 -17.62
N SER A 62 -7.91 -11.24 -16.93
CA SER A 62 -7.09 -12.23 -16.22
C SER A 62 -7.68 -12.62 -14.86
N PHE A 63 -8.66 -11.87 -14.37
CA PHE A 63 -9.34 -12.17 -13.11
C PHE A 63 -10.29 -13.35 -13.29
N ARG A 64 -9.94 -14.51 -12.76
CA ARG A 64 -10.69 -15.79 -12.93
C ARG A 64 -11.69 -16.07 -11.79
N GLY A 65 -11.91 -15.15 -10.86
CA GLY A 65 -12.85 -15.36 -9.75
C GLY A 65 -12.41 -16.35 -8.66
N GLY A 66 -11.22 -16.93 -8.73
CA GLY A 66 -10.70 -17.87 -7.73
C GLY A 66 -10.33 -17.22 -6.39
N ALA A 67 -10.25 -15.90 -6.35
CA ALA A 67 -10.06 -15.10 -5.15
C ALA A 67 -11.02 -13.91 -5.16
N ALA A 68 -11.19 -13.23 -4.01
CA ALA A 68 -11.93 -11.98 -3.97
C ALA A 68 -11.25 -10.91 -4.85
N PHE A 69 -12.04 -10.05 -5.52
CA PHE A 69 -11.51 -8.97 -6.34
C PHE A 69 -10.56 -8.05 -5.56
N SER A 70 -10.87 -7.78 -4.28
CA SER A 70 -9.97 -7.04 -3.39
C SER A 70 -8.58 -7.68 -3.30
N THR A 71 -8.49 -8.99 -3.08
CA THR A 71 -7.20 -9.70 -3.00
C THR A 71 -6.40 -9.55 -4.31
N TRP A 72 -7.08 -9.67 -5.45
CA TRP A 72 -6.45 -9.53 -6.76
C TRP A 72 -6.00 -8.07 -7.01
N LEU A 73 -6.82 -7.07 -6.67
CA LEU A 73 -6.49 -5.65 -6.81
C LEU A 73 -5.29 -5.27 -5.92
N PHE A 74 -5.31 -5.66 -4.64
CA PHE A 74 -4.21 -5.39 -3.72
C PHE A 74 -2.92 -6.10 -4.12
N ARG A 75 -2.99 -7.28 -4.77
CA ARG A 75 -1.81 -7.92 -5.36
C ARG A 75 -1.20 -7.09 -6.49
N ILE A 76 -2.02 -6.46 -7.32
CA ILE A 76 -1.55 -5.51 -8.35
C ILE A 76 -0.89 -4.32 -7.66
N GLY A 77 -1.56 -3.70 -6.69
CA GLY A 77 -1.01 -2.56 -5.95
C GLY A 77 0.31 -2.87 -5.24
N TYR A 78 0.41 -4.04 -4.60
CA TYR A 78 1.66 -4.51 -4.00
C TYR A 78 2.79 -4.55 -5.02
N ARG A 79 2.56 -5.12 -6.21
CA ARG A 79 3.56 -5.18 -7.28
C ARG A 79 3.93 -3.80 -7.80
N VAL A 80 2.96 -2.93 -8.03
CA VAL A 80 3.19 -1.53 -8.45
C VAL A 80 4.14 -0.82 -7.48
N PHE A 81 3.88 -0.92 -6.18
CA PHE A 81 4.74 -0.31 -5.15
C PHE A 81 6.16 -0.87 -5.15
N PHE A 82 6.31 -2.19 -5.19
CA PHE A 82 7.65 -2.81 -5.15
C PHE A 82 8.42 -2.63 -6.47
N ASP A 83 7.75 -2.55 -7.61
CA ASP A 83 8.39 -2.21 -8.88
C ASP A 83 8.88 -0.76 -8.88
N TYR A 84 8.10 0.18 -8.36
CA TYR A 84 8.52 1.56 -8.13
C TYR A 84 9.76 1.64 -7.22
N LYS A 85 9.75 0.93 -6.08
CA LYS A 85 10.90 0.89 -5.16
C LYS A 85 12.15 0.29 -5.79
N ARG A 86 11.97 -0.70 -6.65
CA ARG A 86 13.08 -1.32 -7.40
C ARG A 86 13.67 -0.35 -8.41
N SER A 87 12.84 0.42 -9.12
CA SER A 87 13.30 1.41 -10.09
C SER A 87 14.12 2.52 -9.42
N LEU A 88 13.71 2.98 -8.25
CA LEU A 88 14.49 3.96 -7.47
C LEU A 88 15.89 3.45 -7.13
N LYS A 89 16.01 2.21 -6.63
CA LYS A 89 17.33 1.62 -6.29
C LYS A 89 18.23 1.54 -7.51
N LEU A 90 17.71 1.15 -8.66
CA LEU A 90 18.48 1.09 -9.90
C LEU A 90 18.96 2.49 -10.35
N THR A 91 18.13 3.52 -10.15
CA THR A 91 18.51 4.90 -10.49
C THR A 91 19.61 5.41 -9.55
N ASP A 92 19.53 5.12 -8.26
CA ASP A 92 20.55 5.49 -7.27
C ASP A 92 21.87 4.77 -7.56
N ASP A 93 21.85 3.49 -7.92
CA ASP A 93 23.04 2.73 -8.29
C ASP A 93 23.71 3.29 -9.56
N ILE A 94 22.92 3.70 -10.56
CA ILE A 94 23.43 4.33 -11.79
C ILE A 94 23.98 5.75 -11.48
N ALA A 95 23.30 6.51 -10.64
CA ALA A 95 23.74 7.85 -10.22
C ALA A 95 25.04 7.80 -9.41
N THR A 96 25.22 6.78 -8.55
CA THR A 96 26.46 6.60 -7.78
C THR A 96 27.67 6.20 -8.64
N VAL A 97 27.45 5.54 -9.77
CA VAL A 97 28.49 5.22 -10.75
C VAL A 97 28.86 6.46 -11.59
N SER A 98 27.91 7.39 -11.80
CA SER A 98 28.09 8.56 -12.67
C SER A 98 28.44 9.86 -11.95
N SER A 99 28.31 9.94 -10.62
CA SER A 99 28.54 11.18 -9.88
C SER A 99 29.28 10.97 -8.57
N LYS A 100 30.60 10.82 -8.68
CA LYS A 100 31.52 11.22 -7.63
C LYS A 100 31.76 12.72 -7.77
N SER A 101 30.69 13.52 -7.71
CA SER A 101 30.77 14.98 -7.51
C SER A 101 29.38 15.58 -7.31
N LEU A 102 29.24 16.24 -6.13
CA LEU A 102 28.30 17.34 -5.85
C LEU A 102 26.79 17.08 -6.07
N TYR A 103 26.05 16.87 -4.99
CA TYR A 103 25.08 17.85 -4.49
C TYR A 103 24.51 17.39 -3.14
N GLN A 104 24.86 18.17 -2.14
CA GLN A 104 24.24 18.21 -0.83
C GLN A 104 23.03 19.15 -0.94
N GLY A 105 21.89 18.75 -0.41
CA GLY A 105 20.85 19.72 -0.07
C GLY A 105 19.51 19.53 -0.80
N GLY A 106 18.48 19.34 -0.01
CA GLY A 106 17.11 19.52 -0.46
C GLY A 106 16.06 18.76 0.35
N SER A 107 16.01 19.01 1.67
CA SER A 107 14.78 18.74 2.42
C SER A 107 13.70 19.69 1.94
N THR A 108 12.72 19.21 1.21
CA THR A 108 11.48 19.96 1.03
C THR A 108 10.37 19.27 1.78
N SER A 109 10.05 19.85 2.93
CA SER A 109 8.81 19.62 3.67
C SER A 109 7.61 20.04 2.82
N GLY A 110 7.00 19.10 2.14
CA GLY A 110 5.69 19.25 1.53
C GLY A 110 4.62 18.99 2.56
N LEU A 111 4.10 20.04 3.19
CA LEU A 111 2.88 19.99 4.00
C LEU A 111 1.70 19.64 3.08
N ALA A 112 1.32 18.37 3.04
CA ALA A 112 0.12 17.93 2.36
C ALA A 112 -1.11 18.34 3.17
N SER A 113 -2.02 19.10 2.55
CA SER A 113 -3.34 19.43 3.08
C SER A 113 -4.14 18.17 3.43
N PRO A 114 -4.81 18.15 4.58
CA PRO A 114 -5.60 16.99 4.99
C PRO A 114 -6.95 16.97 4.27
N HIS A 115 -7.17 16.03 3.38
CA HIS A 115 -8.53 15.67 3.01
C HIS A 115 -9.12 14.68 4.03
N SER A 116 -9.94 15.25 4.87
CA SER A 116 -11.08 14.71 5.65
C SER A 116 -11.21 13.20 5.82
N THR A 117 -10.69 12.72 6.89
CA THR A 117 -11.38 11.84 7.84
C THR A 117 -11.00 12.34 9.23
N SER A 118 -11.97 12.40 10.13
CA SER A 118 -11.90 12.98 11.48
C SER A 118 -10.97 12.18 12.41
N SER A 119 -9.69 12.25 12.13
CA SER A 119 -8.61 11.82 13.02
C SER A 119 -7.71 13.03 13.25
N ASP A 120 -7.41 13.28 14.51
CA ASP A 120 -6.50 14.31 14.97
C ASP A 120 -5.22 14.27 14.11
N PRO A 121 -4.80 15.39 13.46
CA PRO A 121 -3.59 15.44 12.64
C PRO A 121 -2.35 14.95 13.38
N SER A 122 -2.27 15.12 14.70
CA SER A 122 -1.18 14.63 15.52
C SER A 122 -1.11 13.10 15.57
N LEU A 123 -2.26 12.43 15.66
CA LEU A 123 -2.34 10.96 15.69
C LEU A 123 -1.91 10.33 14.36
N SER A 124 -2.23 10.98 13.23
CA SER A 124 -1.81 10.47 11.91
C SER A 124 -0.29 10.60 11.71
N ILE A 125 0.32 11.69 12.16
CA ILE A 125 1.76 11.90 12.13
C ILE A 125 2.46 10.84 13.00
N ASP A 126 1.93 10.57 14.19
CA ASP A 126 2.50 9.58 15.10
C ASP A 126 2.36 8.15 14.57
N LEU A 127 1.27 7.86 13.85
CA LEU A 127 1.11 6.58 13.16
C LEU A 127 2.18 6.38 12.07
N TYR A 128 2.44 7.38 11.21
CA TYR A 128 3.46 7.25 10.18
C TYR A 128 4.87 7.15 10.77
N ARG A 129 5.17 7.87 11.87
CA ARG A 129 6.42 7.71 12.62
C ARG A 129 6.57 6.30 13.18
N ALA A 130 5.50 5.75 13.76
CA ALA A 130 5.49 4.37 14.22
C ALA A 130 5.68 3.37 13.06
N MET A 131 5.06 3.60 11.92
CA MET A 131 5.20 2.75 10.74
C MET A 131 6.60 2.85 10.09
N GLN A 132 7.29 3.97 10.26
CA GLN A 132 8.63 4.20 9.72
C GLN A 132 9.70 3.29 10.31
N ILE A 133 9.55 2.85 11.57
CA ILE A 133 10.50 1.94 12.23
C ILE A 133 10.47 0.52 11.65
N LEU A 134 9.39 0.15 10.95
CA LEU A 134 9.21 -1.17 10.37
C LEU A 134 9.95 -1.31 9.04
N LYS A 135 10.47 -2.51 8.78
CA LYS A 135 10.91 -2.86 7.42
C LYS A 135 9.72 -2.86 6.46
N GLU A 136 9.97 -2.64 5.17
CA GLU A 136 8.91 -2.52 4.15
C GLU A 136 7.96 -3.72 4.13
N GLU A 137 8.49 -4.95 4.25
CA GLU A 137 7.69 -6.18 4.27
C GLU A 137 6.85 -6.30 5.56
N GLU A 138 7.41 -5.89 6.70
CA GLU A 138 6.70 -5.89 7.98
C GLU A 138 5.58 -4.85 7.96
N ARG A 139 5.88 -3.64 7.47
CA ARG A 139 4.90 -2.57 7.28
C ARG A 139 3.77 -3.00 6.35
N THR A 140 4.10 -3.62 5.23
CA THR A 140 3.10 -4.16 4.29
C THR A 140 2.19 -5.19 4.95
N CYS A 141 2.76 -6.17 5.65
CA CYS A 141 1.98 -7.19 6.33
C CYS A 141 1.08 -6.59 7.44
N ILE A 142 1.61 -5.64 8.22
CA ILE A 142 0.83 -4.94 9.26
C ILE A 142 -0.31 -4.14 8.63
N THR A 143 -0.04 -3.37 7.57
CA THR A 143 -1.07 -2.59 6.88
C THR A 143 -2.17 -3.50 6.34
N LEU A 144 -1.83 -4.58 5.68
CA LEU A 144 -2.80 -5.53 5.13
C LEU A 144 -3.62 -6.23 6.22
N GLN A 145 -3.01 -6.62 7.36
CA GLN A 145 -3.73 -7.33 8.40
C GLN A 145 -4.51 -6.39 9.32
N VAL A 146 -3.86 -5.35 9.84
CA VAL A 146 -4.42 -4.54 10.93
C VAL A 146 -5.32 -3.44 10.39
N ILE A 147 -4.95 -2.85 9.25
CA ILE A 147 -5.68 -1.69 8.69
C ILE A 147 -6.71 -2.15 7.65
N GLU A 148 -6.34 -3.05 6.75
CA GLU A 148 -7.23 -3.52 5.68
C GLU A 148 -7.98 -4.82 6.02
N GLY A 149 -7.65 -5.50 7.12
CA GLY A 149 -8.39 -6.65 7.64
C GLY A 149 -8.18 -7.95 6.87
N PHE A 150 -7.13 -8.07 6.05
CA PHE A 150 -6.87 -9.31 5.31
C PHE A 150 -6.36 -10.43 6.24
N PRO A 151 -6.90 -11.65 6.12
CA PRO A 151 -6.34 -12.82 6.80
C PRO A 151 -5.01 -13.25 6.17
N ILE A 152 -4.21 -14.02 6.92
CA ILE A 152 -2.83 -14.39 6.57
C ILE A 152 -2.72 -15.08 5.20
N ASP A 153 -3.65 -15.95 4.86
CA ASP A 153 -3.70 -16.65 3.57
C ASP A 153 -3.88 -15.67 2.39
N LYS A 154 -4.69 -14.63 2.57
CA LYS A 154 -4.88 -13.58 1.57
C LYS A 154 -3.66 -12.66 1.47
N ILE A 155 -3.02 -12.33 2.60
CA ILE A 155 -1.75 -11.58 2.62
C ILE A 155 -0.68 -12.37 1.87
N ALA A 156 -0.56 -13.67 2.11
CA ALA A 156 0.36 -14.55 1.37
C ALA A 156 0.07 -14.52 -0.15
N THR A 157 -1.21 -14.53 -0.55
CA THR A 157 -1.62 -14.40 -1.95
C THR A 157 -1.27 -13.03 -2.54
N ILE A 158 -1.48 -11.94 -1.78
CA ILE A 158 -1.20 -10.56 -2.21
C ILE A 158 0.32 -10.37 -2.40
N THR A 159 1.10 -10.75 -1.40
CA THR A 159 2.55 -10.51 -1.37
C THR A 159 3.36 -11.53 -2.15
N GLY A 160 2.82 -12.73 -2.35
CA GLY A 160 3.55 -13.88 -2.91
C GLY A 160 4.49 -14.55 -1.90
N LEU A 161 4.44 -14.16 -0.63
CA LEU A 161 5.27 -14.73 0.44
C LEU A 161 4.61 -15.98 1.04
N PRO A 162 5.39 -16.97 1.51
CA PRO A 162 4.86 -18.09 2.27
C PRO A 162 4.11 -17.61 3.53
N ALA A 163 3.03 -18.27 3.90
CA ALA A 163 2.24 -17.92 5.09
C ALA A 163 3.06 -17.88 6.40
N GLY A 164 4.07 -18.76 6.52
CA GLY A 164 5.02 -18.75 7.65
C GLY A 164 5.86 -17.46 7.69
N THR A 165 6.31 -16.98 6.53
CA THR A 165 7.03 -15.72 6.40
C THR A 165 6.14 -14.52 6.77
N VAL A 166 4.88 -14.51 6.29
CA VAL A 166 3.89 -13.49 6.66
C VAL A 166 3.68 -13.45 8.18
N LYS A 167 3.50 -14.61 8.82
CA LYS A 167 3.38 -14.71 10.29
C LYS A 167 4.59 -14.13 11.01
N SER A 168 5.79 -14.41 10.52
CA SER A 168 7.05 -13.90 11.09
C SER A 168 7.15 -12.39 10.95
N HIS A 169 6.81 -11.81 9.79
CA HIS A 169 6.77 -10.35 9.58
C HIS A 169 5.74 -9.70 10.50
N LEU A 170 4.54 -10.26 10.61
CA LEU A 170 3.50 -9.76 11.51
C LEU A 170 3.92 -9.79 12.98
N SER A 171 4.54 -10.89 13.43
CA SER A 171 5.00 -11.01 14.82
C SER A 171 6.07 -9.97 15.15
N ARG A 172 7.09 -9.83 14.28
CA ARG A 172 8.15 -8.83 14.47
C ARG A 172 7.61 -7.40 14.40
N GLY A 173 6.80 -7.09 13.38
CA GLY A 173 6.23 -5.77 13.22
C GLY A 173 5.33 -5.36 14.40
N LYS A 174 4.46 -6.26 14.88
CA LYS A 174 3.63 -5.99 16.07
C LYS A 174 4.47 -5.75 17.32
N LYS A 175 5.53 -6.53 17.52
CA LYS A 175 6.44 -6.36 18.65
C LYS A 175 7.13 -4.99 18.61
N GLN A 176 7.70 -4.62 17.47
CA GLN A 176 8.37 -3.32 17.30
C GLN A 176 7.41 -2.15 17.53
N LEU A 177 6.18 -2.23 16.96
CA LEU A 177 5.16 -1.19 17.17
C LEU A 177 4.74 -1.10 18.64
N ALA A 178 4.53 -2.23 19.32
CA ALA A 178 4.16 -2.23 20.73
C ALA A 178 5.26 -1.60 21.63
N GLU A 179 6.52 -1.92 21.38
CA GLU A 179 7.66 -1.33 22.06
C GLU A 179 7.76 0.18 21.81
N TYR A 180 7.60 0.60 20.54
CA TYR A 180 7.62 2.02 20.16
C TYR A 180 6.48 2.80 20.83
N LEU A 181 5.26 2.28 20.75
CA LEU A 181 4.08 2.93 21.34
C LEU A 181 4.19 3.03 22.84
N LYS A 182 4.65 1.97 23.52
CA LYS A 182 4.90 1.98 24.98
C LYS A 182 5.93 3.04 25.36
N LYS A 183 7.04 3.15 24.61
CA LYS A 183 8.09 4.15 24.86
C LYS A 183 7.61 5.58 24.65
N ASN A 184 6.64 5.81 23.78
CA ASN A 184 6.07 7.13 23.47
C ASN A 184 4.75 7.43 24.23
N GLY A 185 4.47 6.70 25.32
CA GLY A 185 3.37 7.01 26.22
C GLY A 185 2.00 6.46 25.78
N TYR A 186 1.91 5.66 24.73
CA TYR A 186 0.67 5.03 24.27
C TYR A 186 0.33 3.68 24.95
N GLY A 187 1.15 3.25 25.90
CA GLY A 187 0.90 2.04 26.72
C GLY A 187 0.14 2.38 28.00
N LYS A 188 -0.96 1.68 28.27
CA LYS A 188 -1.52 1.69 29.64
C LYS A 188 -0.45 1.13 30.58
N SER A 189 -0.17 1.89 31.64
CA SER A 189 0.59 1.41 32.83
C SER A 189 -0.11 0.21 33.43
#